data_3f0c3d3e433187c66f0833a29e308d59
#
_entry.id   3f0c3d3e433187c66f0833a29e308d59
#
_cell.length_a   1.000
_cell.length_b   1.000
_cell.length_c   1.000
_cell.angle_alpha   90.00
_cell.angle_beta   90.00
_cell.angle_gamma   90.00
#
_symmetry.space_group_name_H-M   'P 1'
#
loop_
_entity.id
_entity.type
_entity.pdbx_description
1 polymer ?
#
loop_
_entity_poly.entity_id
_entity_poly.type
_entity_poly.pdbx_seq_one_letter_code
_entity_poly.pdbx_strand_id
1 'polypeptide(L)'
;MNAMRMIIAIVWLTGLLPGMAQASDADDFVAATRSQQTAMLTRWAATPESARLPLLKALQQENLYTDSQKQAFTRIDGQMVALGAAKRAEGATKAVRLTNRLRVLTVTALATHQLVSDSVTERRNAARQLQRDAQPDMLGFLQQRANSETDDVTRQSLMLALANLQLASPQAEVRLNAVELLGQSDDPDVQATLAPFTRVQTEPDARVRAAAAESLEGIQHRLMWGELLGQAFMGLSLGSVLLLAALGLAITYGLLGVINMAHGEMLMLG
;
A
#
# COMPACT_ATOMS: atom_id res chain seq x y z
N MET A 1 -4.67 -39.78 52.24
CA MET A 1 -4.06 -38.41 52.21
C MET A 1 -2.79 -38.47 51.33
N ASN A 2 -2.87 -38.42 50.01
CA ASN A 2 -1.74 -38.24 49.06
C ASN A 2 -2.19 -38.55 47.62
N ALA A 3 -3.27 -37.89 47.15
CA ALA A 3 -3.72 -38.04 45.75
C ALA A 3 -4.01 -36.70 45.05
N MET A 4 -3.50 -35.55 45.56
CA MET A 4 -3.82 -34.20 45.06
C MET A 4 -2.59 -33.35 44.85
N ARG A 5 -1.44 -33.94 44.49
CA ARG A 5 -0.18 -33.22 44.23
C ARG A 5 0.46 -33.52 42.86
N MET A 6 -0.23 -34.17 41.91
CA MET A 6 0.37 -34.61 40.63
C MET A 6 -0.35 -34.05 39.37
N ILE A 7 -1.09 -32.94 39.46
CA ILE A 7 -1.80 -32.33 38.31
C ILE A 7 -1.34 -30.89 38.01
N ILE A 8 -0.27 -30.36 38.59
CA ILE A 8 0.20 -28.97 38.33
C ILE A 8 1.51 -28.90 37.51
N ALA A 9 1.99 -30.00 36.94
CA ALA A 9 3.28 -30.01 36.21
C ALA A 9 3.20 -30.15 34.68
N ILE A 10 2.02 -30.12 34.05
CA ILE A 10 1.91 -30.34 32.56
C ILE A 10 1.37 -29.13 31.79
N VAL A 11 1.18 -27.95 32.40
CA VAL A 11 0.63 -26.77 31.69
C VAL A 11 1.72 -25.75 31.26
N TRP A 12 2.99 -26.03 31.46
CA TRP A 12 4.08 -25.09 31.14
C TRP A 12 4.98 -25.48 29.94
N LEU A 13 4.54 -26.36 29.03
CA LEU A 13 5.38 -26.80 27.91
C LEU A 13 4.78 -26.52 26.51
N THR A 14 3.77 -25.67 26.36
CA THR A 14 3.22 -25.32 25.04
C THR A 14 3.37 -23.84 24.64
N GLY A 15 4.15 -23.06 25.39
CA GLY A 15 4.34 -21.63 25.14
C GLY A 15 5.65 -21.22 24.42
N LEU A 16 6.43 -22.15 23.83
CA LEU A 16 7.79 -21.86 23.34
C LEU A 16 8.02 -22.23 21.86
N LEU A 17 7.01 -22.33 21.02
CA LEU A 17 7.19 -22.72 19.61
C LEU A 17 6.86 -21.68 18.51
N PRO A 18 6.46 -20.41 18.75
CA PRO A 18 6.42 -19.44 17.64
C PRO A 18 7.79 -18.84 17.27
N GLY A 19 8.81 -18.95 18.13
CA GLY A 19 10.11 -18.31 17.87
C GLY A 19 11.08 -19.07 16.94
N MET A 20 10.90 -20.38 16.76
CA MET A 20 11.84 -21.17 15.94
C MET A 20 11.54 -21.11 14.43
N ALA A 21 10.28 -20.91 14.02
CA ALA A 21 9.93 -20.78 12.61
C ALA A 21 10.39 -19.44 12.01
N GLN A 22 10.42 -18.37 12.82
CA GLN A 22 10.92 -17.05 12.41
C GLN A 22 12.42 -17.03 12.13
N ALA A 23 13.17 -17.77 12.92
CA ALA A 23 14.64 -17.83 12.80
C ALA A 23 15.08 -18.44 11.47
N SER A 24 14.34 -19.40 10.95
CA SER A 24 14.61 -20.10 9.70
C SER A 24 14.39 -19.23 8.46
N ASP A 25 13.25 -18.54 8.34
CA ASP A 25 12.88 -17.78 7.14
C ASP A 25 13.89 -16.64 6.82
N ALA A 26 14.41 -15.95 7.83
CA ALA A 26 15.33 -14.84 7.63
C ALA A 26 16.75 -15.33 7.22
N ASP A 27 17.26 -16.37 7.89
CA ASP A 27 18.53 -16.97 7.58
C ASP A 27 18.50 -17.69 6.22
N ASP A 28 17.40 -18.39 5.92
CA ASP A 28 17.19 -19.03 4.62
C ASP A 28 17.16 -18.00 3.49
N PHE A 29 16.51 -16.84 3.71
CA PHE A 29 16.46 -15.77 2.72
C PHE A 29 17.84 -15.20 2.39
N VAL A 30 18.69 -14.91 3.38
CA VAL A 30 20.03 -14.35 3.14
C VAL A 30 21.00 -15.39 2.56
N ALA A 31 20.78 -16.68 2.84
CA ALA A 31 21.55 -17.78 2.28
C ALA A 31 21.14 -18.12 0.83
N ALA A 32 19.91 -17.77 0.43
CA ALA A 32 19.32 -18.14 -0.83
C ALA A 32 19.91 -17.40 -2.03
N THR A 33 19.86 -18.04 -3.21
CA THR A 33 20.16 -17.41 -4.50
C THR A 33 19.07 -16.39 -4.88
N ARG A 34 19.36 -15.49 -5.81
CA ARG A 34 18.40 -14.48 -6.31
C ARG A 34 17.09 -15.09 -6.81
N SER A 35 17.16 -16.22 -7.51
CA SER A 35 15.96 -16.94 -8.00
C SER A 35 15.14 -17.49 -6.83
N GLN A 36 15.79 -18.09 -5.84
CA GLN A 36 15.14 -18.60 -4.64
C GLN A 36 14.52 -17.47 -3.80
N GLN A 37 15.23 -16.35 -3.63
CA GLN A 37 14.69 -15.15 -2.96
C GLN A 37 13.40 -14.65 -3.64
N THR A 38 13.39 -14.63 -4.99
CA THR A 38 12.19 -14.28 -5.76
C THR A 38 11.04 -15.24 -5.46
N ALA A 39 11.29 -16.57 -5.53
CA ALA A 39 10.28 -17.59 -5.25
C ALA A 39 9.77 -17.52 -3.80
N MET A 40 10.65 -17.24 -2.83
CA MET A 40 10.27 -17.06 -1.43
C MET A 40 9.33 -15.87 -1.24
N LEU A 41 9.68 -14.69 -1.77
CA LEU A 41 8.85 -13.49 -1.67
C LEU A 41 7.49 -13.66 -2.35
N THR A 42 7.44 -14.29 -3.53
CA THR A 42 6.18 -14.60 -4.20
C THR A 42 5.31 -15.53 -3.36
N ARG A 43 5.87 -16.59 -2.82
CA ARG A 43 5.14 -17.50 -1.92
C ARG A 43 4.66 -16.81 -0.66
N TRP A 44 5.50 -16.00 -0.02
CA TRP A 44 5.13 -15.26 1.20
C TRP A 44 4.03 -14.23 0.95
N ALA A 45 4.00 -13.61 -0.23
CA ALA A 45 2.93 -12.72 -0.60
C ALA A 45 1.56 -13.43 -0.72
N ALA A 46 1.55 -14.70 -1.14
CA ALA A 46 0.33 -15.52 -1.20
C ALA A 46 -0.09 -16.11 0.15
N THR A 47 0.87 -16.30 1.08
CA THR A 47 0.64 -16.91 2.40
C THR A 47 1.24 -16.04 3.51
N PRO A 48 0.59 -14.91 3.88
CA PRO A 48 1.14 -14.00 4.87
C PRO A 48 1.10 -14.59 6.28
N GLU A 49 2.20 -14.37 7.03
CA GLU A 49 2.36 -14.73 8.42
C GLU A 49 2.96 -13.55 9.19
N SER A 50 2.37 -13.18 10.33
CA SER A 50 2.86 -12.05 11.15
C SER A 50 4.34 -12.18 11.55
N ALA A 51 4.80 -13.41 11.64
CA ALA A 51 6.18 -13.78 11.94
C ALA A 51 7.23 -13.19 10.99
N ARG A 52 6.89 -12.98 9.72
CA ARG A 52 7.79 -12.46 8.67
C ARG A 52 7.84 -10.94 8.60
N LEU A 53 6.96 -10.22 9.31
CA LEU A 53 6.90 -8.76 9.27
C LEU A 53 8.23 -8.06 9.60
N PRO A 54 9.00 -8.48 10.64
CA PRO A 54 10.29 -7.84 10.93
C PRO A 54 11.29 -7.98 9.79
N LEU A 55 11.37 -9.13 9.15
CA LEU A 55 12.22 -9.40 7.99
C LEU A 55 11.80 -8.54 6.79
N LEU A 56 10.51 -8.52 6.46
CA LEU A 56 10.00 -7.76 5.32
C LEU A 56 10.17 -6.24 5.51
N LYS A 57 10.00 -5.74 6.74
CA LYS A 57 10.29 -4.34 7.10
C LYS A 57 11.78 -4.03 6.96
N ALA A 58 12.67 -4.92 7.42
CA ALA A 58 14.10 -4.75 7.26
C ALA A 58 14.53 -4.76 5.78
N LEU A 59 13.92 -5.60 4.95
CA LEU A 59 14.13 -5.64 3.50
C LEU A 59 13.66 -4.34 2.82
N GLN A 60 12.46 -3.85 3.15
CA GLN A 60 11.92 -2.62 2.59
C GLN A 60 12.77 -1.40 2.92
N GLN A 61 13.31 -1.34 4.15
CA GLN A 61 14.16 -0.26 4.64
C GLN A 61 15.61 -0.38 4.19
N GLU A 62 15.95 -1.42 3.40
CA GLU A 62 17.33 -1.77 3.01
C GLU A 62 18.27 -1.95 4.22
N ASN A 63 17.70 -2.37 5.35
CA ASN A 63 18.35 -2.52 6.64
C ASN A 63 18.57 -3.99 7.03
N LEU A 64 18.72 -4.87 6.02
CA LEU A 64 19.06 -6.28 6.22
C LEU A 64 20.54 -6.50 6.00
N TYR A 65 21.17 -7.19 6.94
CA TYR A 65 22.59 -7.54 6.94
C TYR A 65 22.75 -9.04 7.10
N THR A 66 23.87 -9.57 6.61
CA THR A 66 24.28 -10.96 6.81
C THR A 66 25.73 -11.01 7.30
N ASP A 67 26.05 -11.99 8.12
CA ASP A 67 27.40 -12.26 8.60
C ASP A 67 28.11 -13.36 7.78
N SER A 68 29.28 -13.84 8.26
CA SER A 68 30.05 -14.91 7.63
C SER A 68 29.37 -16.27 7.66
N GLN A 69 28.43 -16.50 8.60
CA GLN A 69 27.65 -17.70 8.76
C GLN A 69 26.32 -17.68 7.99
N LYS A 70 26.09 -16.62 7.16
CA LYS A 70 24.85 -16.37 6.42
C LYS A 70 23.61 -16.25 7.33
N GLN A 71 23.79 -15.62 8.49
CA GLN A 71 22.70 -15.32 9.39
C GLN A 71 22.18 -13.90 9.18
N ALA A 72 20.89 -13.68 9.43
CA ALA A 72 20.18 -12.45 9.13
C ALA A 72 20.13 -11.50 10.33
N PHE A 73 20.51 -10.24 10.12
CA PHE A 73 20.48 -9.18 11.12
C PHE A 73 19.83 -7.92 10.56
N THR A 74 19.25 -7.13 11.44
CA THR A 74 18.82 -5.76 11.17
C THR A 74 19.53 -4.80 12.12
N ARG A 75 19.68 -3.53 11.76
CA ARG A 75 20.26 -2.52 12.63
C ARG A 75 19.15 -1.68 13.28
N ILE A 76 19.10 -1.69 14.60
CA ILE A 76 18.16 -0.88 15.40
C ILE A 76 19.00 -0.06 16.36
N ASP A 77 18.85 1.26 16.34
CA ASP A 77 19.60 2.21 17.20
C ASP A 77 21.13 2.00 17.15
N GLY A 78 21.65 1.67 15.97
CA GLY A 78 23.08 1.41 15.77
C GLY A 78 23.55 0.00 16.19
N GLN A 79 22.71 -0.81 16.81
CA GLN A 79 23.01 -2.17 17.24
C GLN A 79 22.49 -3.20 16.23
N MET A 80 23.26 -4.29 16.05
CA MET A 80 22.85 -5.43 15.21
C MET A 80 21.95 -6.36 16.01
N VAL A 81 20.71 -6.49 15.56
CA VAL A 81 19.69 -7.36 16.15
C VAL A 81 19.43 -8.53 15.20
N ALA A 82 19.51 -9.74 15.72
CA ALA A 82 19.25 -10.94 14.94
C ALA A 82 17.78 -11.03 14.53
N LEU A 83 17.54 -11.36 13.27
CA LEU A 83 16.22 -11.72 12.73
C LEU A 83 16.07 -13.23 12.62
N GLY A 84 17.17 -13.98 12.70
CA GLY A 84 17.25 -15.43 12.60
C GLY A 84 17.60 -16.13 13.93
N ALA A 85 18.16 -17.33 13.82
CA ALA A 85 18.50 -18.18 14.96
C ALA A 85 19.69 -17.66 15.78
N ALA A 86 20.56 -16.85 15.19
CA ALA A 86 21.76 -16.30 15.85
C ALA A 86 21.38 -15.32 16.97
N LYS A 87 22.17 -15.36 18.04
CA LYS A 87 22.06 -14.38 19.13
C LYS A 87 22.97 -13.17 18.94
N ARG A 88 24.03 -13.30 18.14
CA ARG A 88 25.06 -12.27 17.91
C ARG A 88 25.71 -12.49 16.56
N ALA A 89 26.02 -11.38 15.86
CA ALA A 89 26.73 -11.43 14.58
C ALA A 89 28.17 -11.93 14.77
N GLU A 90 28.60 -12.88 13.95
CA GLU A 90 29.95 -13.39 13.92
C GLU A 90 30.75 -12.76 12.77
N GLY A 91 31.77 -11.99 13.11
CA GLY A 91 32.64 -11.32 12.14
C GLY A 91 32.02 -10.06 11.49
N ALA A 92 32.50 -9.73 10.30
CA ALA A 92 32.05 -8.55 9.56
C ALA A 92 30.69 -8.79 8.93
N THR A 93 29.74 -7.87 9.16
CA THR A 93 28.42 -7.90 8.55
C THR A 93 28.40 -7.16 7.23
N LYS A 94 27.66 -7.70 6.24
CA LYS A 94 27.51 -7.13 4.91
C LYS A 94 26.03 -6.84 4.64
N ALA A 95 25.72 -5.65 4.10
CA ALA A 95 24.37 -5.30 3.72
C ALA A 95 23.89 -6.19 2.55
N VAL A 96 22.68 -6.69 2.67
CA VAL A 96 21.97 -7.44 1.62
C VAL A 96 21.39 -6.46 0.62
N ARG A 97 21.90 -6.46 -0.61
CA ARG A 97 21.41 -5.57 -1.68
C ARG A 97 20.30 -6.24 -2.47
N LEU A 98 19.17 -5.57 -2.59
CA LEU A 98 18.05 -6.02 -3.39
C LEU A 98 18.15 -5.51 -4.83
N THR A 99 17.74 -6.34 -5.79
CA THR A 99 17.46 -5.90 -7.16
C THR A 99 16.11 -5.17 -7.19
N ASN A 100 15.85 -4.39 -8.25
CA ASN A 100 14.55 -3.72 -8.41
C ASN A 100 13.38 -4.70 -8.36
N ARG A 101 13.52 -5.87 -8.97
CA ARG A 101 12.50 -6.93 -8.91
C ARG A 101 12.24 -7.41 -7.49
N LEU A 102 13.28 -7.67 -6.70
CA LEU A 102 13.14 -8.08 -5.30
C LEU A 102 12.53 -6.97 -4.44
N ARG A 103 12.84 -5.68 -4.71
CA ARG A 103 12.21 -4.55 -4.01
C ARG A 103 10.69 -4.52 -4.23
N VAL A 104 10.25 -4.62 -5.49
CA VAL A 104 8.82 -4.67 -5.81
C VAL A 104 8.15 -5.85 -5.10
N LEU A 105 8.71 -7.05 -5.18
CA LEU A 105 8.16 -8.23 -4.51
C LEU A 105 8.15 -8.08 -2.98
N THR A 106 9.16 -7.42 -2.40
CA THR A 106 9.20 -7.14 -0.94
C THR A 106 8.06 -6.21 -0.53
N VAL A 107 7.83 -5.14 -1.30
CA VAL A 107 6.73 -4.20 -1.02
C VAL A 107 5.39 -4.91 -1.11
N THR A 108 5.19 -5.75 -2.12
CA THR A 108 3.97 -6.52 -2.31
C THR A 108 3.78 -7.57 -1.18
N ALA A 109 4.84 -8.31 -0.83
CA ALA A 109 4.78 -9.27 0.28
C ALA A 109 4.51 -8.56 1.63
N LEU A 110 5.12 -7.40 1.86
CA LEU A 110 4.86 -6.63 3.07
C LEU A 110 3.42 -6.15 3.13
N ALA A 111 2.88 -5.66 2.02
CA ALA A 111 1.48 -5.23 1.96
C ALA A 111 0.51 -6.36 2.30
N THR A 112 0.69 -7.58 1.77
CA THR A 112 -0.16 -8.72 2.13
C THR A 112 -0.07 -9.09 3.62
N HIS A 113 1.12 -9.02 4.21
CA HIS A 113 1.31 -9.25 5.64
C HIS A 113 0.67 -8.15 6.50
N GLN A 114 0.68 -6.89 6.04
CA GLN A 114 0.01 -5.78 6.73
C GLN A 114 -1.53 -5.86 6.65
N LEU A 115 -2.11 -6.58 5.69
CA LEU A 115 -3.55 -6.82 5.63
C LEU A 115 -4.08 -7.65 6.80
N VAL A 116 -3.23 -8.41 7.48
CA VAL A 116 -3.60 -9.19 8.68
C VAL A 116 -3.26 -8.47 9.98
N SER A 117 -2.87 -7.19 9.93
CA SER A 117 -2.61 -6.34 11.10
C SER A 117 -3.91 -5.99 11.83
N ASP A 118 -3.84 -5.83 13.15
CA ASP A 118 -4.93 -5.30 13.97
C ASP A 118 -5.22 -3.82 13.66
N SER A 119 -4.22 -3.07 13.16
CA SER A 119 -4.35 -1.66 12.81
C SER A 119 -5.12 -1.45 11.51
N VAL A 120 -6.29 -0.81 11.60
CA VAL A 120 -7.11 -0.42 10.43
C VAL A 120 -6.30 0.46 9.46
N THR A 121 -5.48 1.36 9.97
CA THR A 121 -4.66 2.26 9.14
C THR A 121 -3.64 1.48 8.32
N GLU A 122 -2.97 0.48 8.93
CA GLU A 122 -2.03 -0.39 8.20
C GLU A 122 -2.76 -1.19 7.13
N ARG A 123 -3.93 -1.77 7.45
CA ARG A 123 -4.73 -2.52 6.47
C ARG A 123 -5.21 -1.66 5.31
N ARG A 124 -5.68 -0.42 5.57
CA ARG A 124 -6.07 0.53 4.51
C ARG A 124 -4.92 0.86 3.56
N ASN A 125 -3.74 1.14 4.12
CA ASN A 125 -2.56 1.45 3.33
C ASN A 125 -2.11 0.25 2.49
N ALA A 126 -2.11 -0.94 3.08
CA ALA A 126 -1.79 -2.18 2.41
C ALA A 126 -2.77 -2.52 1.27
N ALA A 127 -4.07 -2.37 1.50
CA ALA A 127 -5.09 -2.60 0.49
C ALA A 127 -4.94 -1.64 -0.71
N ARG A 128 -4.68 -0.35 -0.46
CA ARG A 128 -4.39 0.64 -1.52
C ARG A 128 -3.14 0.30 -2.32
N GLN A 129 -2.08 -0.18 -1.65
CA GLN A 129 -0.85 -0.61 -2.34
C GLN A 129 -1.14 -1.80 -3.26
N LEU A 130 -1.93 -2.76 -2.79
CA LEU A 130 -2.27 -3.96 -3.57
C LEU A 130 -3.23 -3.71 -4.74
N GLN A 131 -3.93 -2.58 -4.79
CA GLN A 131 -4.71 -2.21 -5.98
C GLN A 131 -3.82 -2.14 -7.24
N ARG A 132 -2.56 -1.73 -7.11
CA ARG A 132 -1.60 -1.59 -8.22
C ARG A 132 -0.68 -2.79 -8.38
N ASP A 133 -0.30 -3.42 -7.26
CA ASP A 133 0.83 -4.37 -7.21
C ASP A 133 0.40 -5.81 -6.95
N ALA A 134 -0.92 -6.10 -6.85
CA ALA A 134 -1.40 -7.46 -6.64
C ALA A 134 -1.00 -8.39 -7.80
N GLN A 135 -0.61 -9.61 -7.44
CA GLN A 135 -0.21 -10.64 -8.37
C GLN A 135 -1.28 -11.75 -8.43
N PRO A 136 -1.41 -12.50 -9.55
CA PRO A 136 -2.41 -13.55 -9.70
C PRO A 136 -2.39 -14.60 -8.58
N ASP A 137 -1.21 -14.92 -8.04
CA ASP A 137 -1.01 -15.92 -6.97
C ASP A 137 -1.69 -15.51 -5.65
N MET A 138 -2.00 -14.19 -5.49
CA MET A 138 -2.65 -13.65 -4.29
C MET A 138 -4.18 -13.70 -4.36
N LEU A 139 -4.76 -14.04 -5.51
CA LEU A 139 -6.20 -13.94 -5.76
C LEU A 139 -7.02 -14.64 -4.67
N GLY A 140 -6.66 -15.87 -4.29
CA GLY A 140 -7.34 -16.62 -3.26
C GLY A 140 -7.26 -15.97 -1.88
N PHE A 141 -6.08 -15.46 -1.50
CA PHE A 141 -5.88 -14.76 -0.23
C PHE A 141 -6.66 -13.44 -0.20
N LEU A 142 -6.57 -12.63 -1.25
CA LEU A 142 -7.27 -11.34 -1.33
C LEU A 142 -8.78 -11.52 -1.29
N GLN A 143 -9.31 -12.55 -1.94
CA GLN A 143 -10.74 -12.86 -1.93
C GLN A 143 -11.22 -13.27 -0.53
N GLN A 144 -10.47 -14.15 0.15
CA GLN A 144 -10.77 -14.53 1.53
C GLN A 144 -10.71 -13.31 2.45
N ARG A 145 -9.70 -12.46 2.27
CA ARG A 145 -9.51 -11.27 3.11
C ARG A 145 -10.60 -10.23 2.89
N ALA A 146 -10.99 -9.96 1.65
CA ALA A 146 -12.10 -9.05 1.32
C ALA A 146 -13.41 -9.48 1.97
N ASN A 147 -13.70 -10.80 1.97
CA ASN A 147 -14.91 -11.36 2.59
C ASN A 147 -14.91 -11.25 4.13
N SER A 148 -13.74 -11.26 4.77
CA SER A 148 -13.59 -11.19 6.23
C SER A 148 -13.30 -9.78 6.76
N GLU A 149 -13.05 -8.80 5.88
CA GLU A 149 -12.69 -7.44 6.29
C GLU A 149 -13.91 -6.68 6.84
N THR A 150 -13.72 -6.06 7.98
CA THR A 150 -14.76 -5.30 8.69
C THR A 150 -14.76 -3.82 8.35
N ASP A 151 -13.61 -3.28 7.92
CA ASP A 151 -13.49 -1.88 7.52
C ASP A 151 -13.91 -1.72 6.06
N ASP A 152 -14.97 -0.92 5.81
CA ASP A 152 -15.55 -0.74 4.49
C ASP A 152 -14.56 -0.17 3.45
N VAL A 153 -13.69 0.76 3.88
CA VAL A 153 -12.70 1.38 3.00
C VAL A 153 -11.64 0.36 2.57
N THR A 154 -11.18 -0.46 3.51
CA THR A 154 -10.23 -1.55 3.21
C THR A 154 -10.87 -2.58 2.30
N ARG A 155 -12.11 -2.99 2.61
CA ARG A 155 -12.87 -3.96 1.80
C ARG A 155 -13.05 -3.47 0.36
N GLN A 156 -13.46 -2.21 0.17
CA GLN A 156 -13.60 -1.62 -1.16
C GLN A 156 -12.26 -1.61 -1.92
N SER A 157 -11.16 -1.23 -1.26
CA SER A 157 -9.83 -1.26 -1.87
C SER A 157 -9.39 -2.66 -2.28
N LEU A 158 -9.71 -3.69 -1.48
CA LEU A 158 -9.45 -5.09 -1.82
C LEU A 158 -10.31 -5.57 -3.00
N MET A 159 -11.58 -5.15 -3.07
CA MET A 159 -12.45 -5.46 -4.20
C MET A 159 -11.91 -4.87 -5.51
N LEU A 160 -11.39 -3.63 -5.49
CA LEU A 160 -10.74 -3.03 -6.65
C LEU A 160 -9.45 -3.76 -7.04
N ALA A 161 -8.64 -4.20 -6.06
CA ALA A 161 -7.46 -5.03 -6.33
C ALA A 161 -7.83 -6.36 -6.99
N LEU A 162 -8.89 -7.01 -6.50
CA LEU A 162 -9.43 -8.25 -7.10
C LEU A 162 -9.96 -8.01 -8.52
N ALA A 163 -10.69 -6.92 -8.75
CA ALA A 163 -11.19 -6.57 -10.07
C ALA A 163 -10.03 -6.36 -11.07
N ASN A 164 -8.95 -5.69 -10.68
CA ASN A 164 -7.77 -5.54 -11.51
C ASN A 164 -7.17 -6.89 -11.92
N LEU A 165 -7.07 -7.85 -10.99
CA LEU A 165 -6.61 -9.21 -11.31
C LEU A 165 -7.60 -9.95 -12.24
N GLN A 166 -8.90 -9.76 -12.05
CA GLN A 166 -9.96 -10.40 -12.82
C GLN A 166 -10.06 -9.89 -14.26
N LEU A 167 -9.55 -8.71 -14.58
CA LEU A 167 -9.44 -8.23 -15.97
C LEU A 167 -8.62 -9.18 -16.88
N ALA A 168 -7.71 -9.96 -16.31
CA ALA A 168 -6.95 -10.97 -17.05
C ALA A 168 -7.67 -12.33 -17.17
N SER A 169 -8.90 -12.46 -16.68
CA SER A 169 -9.67 -13.72 -16.73
C SER A 169 -9.96 -14.15 -18.18
N PRO A 170 -9.90 -15.45 -18.50
CA PRO A 170 -10.35 -15.96 -19.78
C PRO A 170 -11.86 -15.84 -20.00
N GLN A 171 -12.65 -15.71 -18.92
CA GLN A 171 -14.10 -15.65 -18.95
C GLN A 171 -14.58 -14.21 -19.11
N ALA A 172 -15.35 -13.92 -20.17
CA ALA A 172 -15.86 -12.57 -20.44
C ALA A 172 -16.76 -12.03 -19.34
N GLU A 173 -17.60 -12.86 -18.70
CA GLU A 173 -18.45 -12.46 -17.57
C GLU A 173 -17.65 -11.97 -16.37
N VAL A 174 -16.51 -12.63 -16.05
CA VAL A 174 -15.64 -12.20 -14.97
C VAL A 174 -15.00 -10.85 -15.29
N ARG A 175 -14.55 -10.66 -16.55
CA ARG A 175 -14.00 -9.38 -16.99
C ARG A 175 -15.05 -8.26 -17.00
N LEU A 176 -16.30 -8.59 -17.40
CA LEU A 176 -17.40 -7.63 -17.38
C LEU A 176 -17.66 -7.12 -15.96
N ASN A 177 -17.83 -8.00 -15.00
CA ASN A 177 -18.03 -7.64 -13.60
C ASN A 177 -16.84 -6.82 -13.04
N ALA A 178 -15.62 -7.17 -13.44
CA ALA A 178 -14.43 -6.44 -13.04
C ALA A 178 -14.41 -5.01 -13.59
N VAL A 179 -14.77 -4.82 -14.87
CA VAL A 179 -14.88 -3.50 -15.51
C VAL A 179 -15.95 -2.64 -14.82
N GLU A 180 -17.13 -3.19 -14.56
CA GLU A 180 -18.23 -2.49 -13.88
C GLU A 180 -17.85 -2.07 -12.46
N LEU A 181 -17.16 -2.95 -11.71
CA LEU A 181 -16.68 -2.64 -10.36
C LEU A 181 -15.61 -1.54 -10.39
N LEU A 182 -14.64 -1.63 -11.28
CA LEU A 182 -13.61 -0.61 -11.47
C LEU A 182 -14.20 0.72 -11.92
N GLY A 183 -15.25 0.69 -12.75
CA GLY A 183 -15.99 1.87 -13.20
C GLY A 183 -16.63 2.68 -12.08
N GLN A 184 -16.82 2.11 -10.89
CA GLN A 184 -17.32 2.82 -9.70
C GLN A 184 -16.23 3.54 -8.91
N SER A 185 -14.96 3.33 -9.26
CA SER A 185 -13.83 3.98 -8.59
C SER A 185 -13.68 5.44 -8.99
N ASP A 186 -13.25 6.26 -8.03
CA ASP A 186 -12.87 7.66 -8.26
C ASP A 186 -11.34 7.82 -8.44
N ASP A 187 -10.60 6.69 -8.56
CA ASP A 187 -9.15 6.70 -8.76
C ASP A 187 -8.82 6.98 -10.24
N PRO A 188 -8.07 8.04 -10.55
CA PRO A 188 -7.65 8.35 -11.92
C PRO A 188 -6.85 7.23 -12.60
N ASP A 189 -6.11 6.41 -11.84
CA ASP A 189 -5.30 5.33 -12.37
C ASP A 189 -6.17 4.23 -13.02
N VAL A 190 -7.43 4.10 -12.59
CA VAL A 190 -8.41 3.17 -13.17
C VAL A 190 -8.71 3.51 -14.64
N GLN A 191 -8.67 4.79 -15.03
CA GLN A 191 -8.85 5.17 -16.44
C GLN A 191 -7.77 4.55 -17.34
N ALA A 192 -6.51 4.63 -16.91
CA ALA A 192 -5.40 4.03 -17.65
C ALA A 192 -5.53 2.50 -17.75
N THR A 193 -6.06 1.87 -16.71
CA THR A 193 -6.30 0.42 -16.65
C THR A 193 -7.44 0.00 -17.59
N LEU A 194 -8.55 0.74 -17.64
CA LEU A 194 -9.73 0.40 -18.46
C LEU A 194 -9.61 0.82 -19.91
N ALA A 195 -8.85 1.86 -20.25
CA ALA A 195 -8.75 2.39 -21.61
C ALA A 195 -8.37 1.33 -22.68
N PRO A 196 -7.47 0.38 -22.45
CA PRO A 196 -7.19 -0.68 -23.43
C PRO A 196 -8.39 -1.59 -23.71
N PHE A 197 -9.29 -1.79 -22.74
CA PHE A 197 -10.45 -2.68 -22.84
C PHE A 197 -11.57 -2.15 -23.75
N THR A 198 -11.50 -0.90 -24.21
CA THR A 198 -12.42 -0.37 -25.22
C THR A 198 -12.07 -0.82 -26.65
N ARG A 199 -10.89 -1.42 -26.85
CA ARG A 199 -10.36 -1.77 -28.17
C ARG A 199 -10.58 -3.24 -28.49
N VAL A 200 -11.00 -3.53 -29.73
CA VAL A 200 -11.23 -4.92 -30.21
C VAL A 200 -9.96 -5.79 -30.11
N GLN A 201 -8.77 -5.19 -30.24
CA GLN A 201 -7.51 -5.92 -30.17
C GLN A 201 -7.21 -6.46 -28.76
N THR A 202 -7.68 -5.79 -27.72
CA THR A 202 -7.44 -6.18 -26.33
C THR A 202 -8.61 -6.99 -25.77
N GLU A 203 -9.85 -6.60 -26.11
CA GLU A 203 -11.05 -7.23 -25.59
C GLU A 203 -11.96 -7.68 -26.75
N PRO A 204 -12.10 -9.00 -26.96
CA PRO A 204 -12.91 -9.53 -28.05
C PRO A 204 -14.43 -9.43 -27.78
N ASP A 205 -14.87 -9.44 -26.51
CA ASP A 205 -16.29 -9.38 -26.15
C ASP A 205 -16.84 -7.94 -26.26
N ALA A 206 -17.90 -7.77 -27.05
CA ALA A 206 -18.51 -6.45 -27.29
C ALA A 206 -19.17 -5.85 -26.04
N ARG A 207 -19.69 -6.69 -25.13
CA ARG A 207 -20.33 -6.24 -23.88
C ARG A 207 -19.30 -5.66 -22.93
N VAL A 208 -18.15 -6.32 -22.80
CA VAL A 208 -17.03 -5.83 -21.98
C VAL A 208 -16.50 -4.51 -22.52
N ARG A 209 -16.36 -4.38 -23.86
CA ARG A 209 -15.93 -3.11 -24.48
C ARG A 209 -16.92 -1.98 -24.23
N ALA A 210 -18.22 -2.25 -24.34
CA ALA A 210 -19.26 -1.25 -24.08
C ALA A 210 -19.24 -0.81 -22.61
N ALA A 211 -19.16 -1.76 -21.68
CA ALA A 211 -19.06 -1.48 -20.25
C ALA A 211 -17.78 -0.68 -19.90
N ALA A 212 -16.66 -0.99 -20.56
CA ALA A 212 -15.41 -0.23 -20.37
C ALA A 212 -15.54 1.22 -20.85
N ALA A 213 -16.19 1.45 -21.99
CA ALA A 213 -16.45 2.80 -22.50
C ALA A 213 -17.35 3.60 -21.57
N GLU A 214 -18.49 3.00 -21.12
CA GLU A 214 -19.41 3.61 -20.18
C GLU A 214 -18.74 3.93 -18.83
N SER A 215 -17.94 2.99 -18.31
CA SER A 215 -17.18 3.17 -17.07
C SER A 215 -16.21 4.34 -17.17
N LEU A 216 -15.50 4.47 -18.30
CA LEU A 216 -14.57 5.58 -18.56
C LEU A 216 -15.28 6.93 -18.61
N GLU A 217 -16.41 7.02 -19.29
CA GLU A 217 -17.22 8.23 -19.32
C GLU A 217 -17.70 8.62 -17.92
N GLY A 218 -18.19 7.65 -17.15
CA GLY A 218 -18.60 7.84 -15.77
C GLY A 218 -17.49 8.37 -14.86
N ILE A 219 -16.28 7.77 -14.94
CA ILE A 219 -15.11 8.21 -14.18
C ILE A 219 -14.71 9.64 -14.61
N GLN A 220 -14.62 9.91 -15.89
CA GLN A 220 -14.26 11.24 -16.41
C GLN A 220 -15.22 12.31 -15.92
N HIS A 221 -16.53 12.04 -15.96
CA HIS A 221 -17.55 12.95 -15.47
C HIS A 221 -17.40 13.23 -13.96
N ARG A 222 -17.16 12.21 -13.13
CA ARG A 222 -16.95 12.40 -11.69
C ARG A 222 -15.68 13.20 -11.40
N LEU A 223 -14.57 12.92 -12.08
CA LEU A 223 -13.30 13.65 -11.91
C LEU A 223 -13.43 15.09 -12.35
N MET A 224 -14.13 15.38 -13.45
CA MET A 224 -14.39 16.75 -13.93
C MET A 224 -15.17 17.56 -12.89
N TRP A 225 -16.20 16.98 -12.27
CA TRP A 225 -16.94 17.66 -11.20
C TRP A 225 -16.07 17.93 -9.97
N GLY A 226 -15.22 16.98 -9.58
CA GLY A 226 -14.26 17.14 -8.49
C GLY A 226 -13.28 18.29 -8.76
N GLU A 227 -12.76 18.37 -9.99
CA GLU A 227 -11.85 19.43 -10.42
C GLU A 227 -12.55 20.80 -10.46
N LEU A 228 -13.76 20.88 -11.01
CA LEU A 228 -14.56 22.11 -11.05
C LEU A 228 -14.84 22.66 -9.66
N LEU A 229 -15.23 21.80 -8.73
CA LEU A 229 -15.46 22.20 -7.34
C LEU A 229 -14.16 22.65 -6.65
N GLY A 230 -13.05 21.97 -6.91
CA GLY A 230 -11.73 22.37 -6.43
C GLY A 230 -11.31 23.75 -6.93
N GLN A 231 -11.50 24.02 -8.23
CA GLN A 231 -11.22 25.32 -8.85
C GLN A 231 -12.14 26.42 -8.30
N ALA A 232 -13.43 26.14 -8.11
CA ALA A 232 -14.38 27.08 -7.51
C ALA A 232 -13.98 27.44 -6.08
N PHE A 233 -13.58 26.45 -5.27
CA PHE A 233 -13.10 26.70 -3.90
C PHE A 233 -11.81 27.53 -3.88
N MET A 234 -10.87 27.23 -4.77
CA MET A 234 -9.62 27.99 -4.91
C MET A 234 -9.88 29.44 -5.33
N GLY A 235 -10.80 29.63 -6.30
CA GLY A 235 -11.23 30.96 -6.77
C GLY A 235 -11.90 31.77 -5.66
N LEU A 236 -12.79 31.14 -4.87
CA LEU A 236 -13.44 31.77 -3.72
C LEU A 236 -12.45 32.15 -2.62
N SER A 237 -11.51 31.24 -2.33
CA SER A 237 -10.44 31.49 -1.33
C SER A 237 -9.57 32.68 -1.73
N LEU A 238 -9.05 32.68 -2.98
CA LEU A 238 -8.24 33.77 -3.50
C LEU A 238 -9.04 35.09 -3.56
N GLY A 239 -10.29 35.04 -4.03
CA GLY A 239 -11.20 36.20 -4.07
C GLY A 239 -11.45 36.81 -2.70
N SER A 240 -11.62 35.96 -1.65
CA SER A 240 -11.80 36.45 -0.28
C SER A 240 -10.56 37.16 0.28
N VAL A 241 -9.36 36.66 -0.01
CA VAL A 241 -8.09 37.31 0.37
C VAL A 241 -7.95 38.66 -0.32
N LEU A 242 -8.22 38.72 -1.63
CA LEU A 242 -8.17 39.95 -2.39
C LEU A 242 -9.22 40.98 -1.92
N LEU A 243 -10.43 40.51 -1.57
CA LEU A 243 -11.49 41.36 -1.01
C LEU A 243 -11.07 41.95 0.32
N LEU A 244 -10.50 41.14 1.23
CA LEU A 244 -10.00 41.64 2.53
C LEU A 244 -8.86 42.65 2.36
N ALA A 245 -7.94 42.39 1.44
CA ALA A 245 -6.86 43.33 1.11
C ALA A 245 -7.42 44.66 0.55
N ALA A 246 -8.39 44.60 -0.37
CA ALA A 246 -9.05 45.78 -0.92
C ALA A 246 -9.82 46.56 0.12
N LEU A 247 -10.55 45.89 1.04
CA LEU A 247 -11.25 46.53 2.15
C LEU A 247 -10.27 47.19 3.11
N GLY A 248 -9.18 46.50 3.45
CA GLY A 248 -8.13 47.10 4.31
C GLY A 248 -7.53 48.37 3.66
N LEU A 249 -7.27 48.31 2.40
CA LEU A 249 -6.78 49.47 1.64
C LEU A 249 -7.82 50.63 1.60
N ALA A 250 -9.09 50.30 1.33
CA ALA A 250 -10.18 51.26 1.30
C ALA A 250 -10.39 51.96 2.63
N ILE A 251 -10.29 51.22 3.76
CA ILE A 251 -10.39 51.76 5.11
C ILE A 251 -9.20 52.69 5.40
N THR A 252 -7.99 52.31 5.10
CA THR A 252 -6.79 53.12 5.35
C THR A 252 -6.81 54.39 4.51
N TYR A 253 -7.19 54.35 3.24
CA TYR A 253 -7.33 55.53 2.38
C TYR A 253 -8.49 56.42 2.83
N GLY A 254 -9.64 55.85 3.19
CA GLY A 254 -10.81 56.58 3.66
C GLY A 254 -10.61 57.30 4.98
N LEU A 255 -9.90 56.66 5.94
CA LEU A 255 -9.64 57.29 7.25
C LEU A 255 -8.48 58.28 7.27
N LEU A 256 -7.43 58.03 6.49
CA LEU A 256 -6.23 58.86 6.49
C LEU A 256 -6.32 60.07 5.52
N GLY A 257 -7.23 60.06 4.54
CA GLY A 257 -7.42 61.14 3.59
C GLY A 257 -6.18 61.50 2.75
N VAL A 258 -5.15 60.64 2.80
CA VAL A 258 -3.86 60.87 2.12
C VAL A 258 -3.71 59.90 0.98
N ILE A 259 -3.83 60.37 -0.25
CA ILE A 259 -3.52 59.60 -1.46
C ILE A 259 -2.01 59.68 -1.68
N ASN A 260 -1.28 58.71 -1.18
CA ASN A 260 0.16 58.59 -1.48
C ASN A 260 0.41 57.51 -2.55
N MET A 261 0.82 57.91 -3.74
CA MET A 261 1.09 56.98 -4.86
C MET A 261 2.17 55.92 -4.53
N ALA A 262 3.06 56.20 -3.58
CA ALA A 262 4.09 55.24 -3.13
C ALA A 262 3.53 53.98 -2.45
N HIS A 263 2.28 53.98 -2.03
CA HIS A 263 1.64 52.78 -1.41
C HIS A 263 1.38 51.66 -2.43
N GLY A 264 1.04 52.03 -3.67
CA GLY A 264 0.87 51.08 -4.76
C GLY A 264 2.16 50.36 -5.14
N GLU A 265 3.27 51.08 -5.09
CA GLU A 265 4.60 50.53 -5.39
C GLU A 265 5.08 49.62 -4.27
N MET A 266 4.80 49.93 -3.01
CA MET A 266 5.14 49.05 -1.88
C MET A 266 4.34 47.73 -1.86
N LEU A 267 3.08 47.76 -2.30
CA LEU A 267 2.26 46.53 -2.42
C LEU A 267 2.74 45.63 -3.58
N MET A 268 3.42 46.18 -4.57
CA MET A 268 3.97 45.42 -5.70
C MET A 268 5.31 44.75 -5.33
N LEU A 269 6.00 45.23 -4.31
CA LEU A 269 7.31 44.71 -3.85
C LEU A 269 7.20 43.73 -2.71
N GLY A 270 6.07 43.57 -2.02
CA GLY A 270 5.81 42.66 -0.90
C GLY A 270 4.88 41.56 -1.25
#